data_33e070a9b545560ec8489b5fcb8d0f62
#
_entry.id   33e070a9b545560ec8489b5fcb8d0f62
#
_cell.length_a   1.000
_cell.length_b   1.000
_cell.length_c   1.000
_cell.angle_alpha   90.00
_cell.angle_beta   90.00
_cell.angle_gamma   90.00
#
_symmetry.space_group_name_H-M   'P 1'
#
loop_
_entity.id
_entity.type
_entity.pdbx_description
1 polymer ?
#
loop_
_entity_poly.entity_id
_entity_poly.type
_entity_poly.pdbx_seq_one_letter_code
_entity_poly.pdbx_strand_id
1 'polypeptide(L)'
;AAKPIVNTAFLGIGYLLASIMGTTGAAMLLIRPLIETNQERKHKVHTILFFIAAVANCGGLLTPLGDPPLFLLYLKGAEFTWFMGMLPEWAFAGALLLLVYFIVDTMMYKKEDAADLAKDNNEQTSVKITGNINFLYLIGVVCAVAFINPGTIPAMGDHHAPIYVKLLREIVLV
;
A
#
# COMPACT_ATOMS: atom_id res chain seq x y z
N ALA A 1 -8.17 -6.18 18.83
CA ALA A 1 -8.05 -7.61 19.01
C ALA A 1 -7.61 -8.29 17.72
N ALA A 2 -6.64 -9.12 17.84
CA ALA A 2 -5.97 -9.82 16.73
C ALA A 2 -6.81 -10.94 16.10
N LYS A 3 -8.09 -10.68 15.80
CA LYS A 3 -8.95 -11.63 15.08
C LYS A 3 -8.49 -11.75 13.62
N PRO A 4 -8.58 -12.96 13.00
CA PRO A 4 -8.16 -13.17 11.62
C PRO A 4 -8.78 -12.20 10.62
N ILE A 5 -10.05 -11.86 10.79
CA ILE A 5 -10.73 -10.89 9.90
C ILE A 5 -10.15 -9.48 10.03
N VAL A 6 -9.77 -9.06 11.24
CA VAL A 6 -9.16 -7.74 11.48
C VAL A 6 -7.78 -7.67 10.85
N ASN A 7 -6.96 -8.69 11.05
CA ASN A 7 -5.63 -8.77 10.43
C ASN A 7 -5.73 -8.82 8.89
N THR A 8 -6.68 -9.58 8.34
CA THR A 8 -6.90 -9.64 6.89
C THR A 8 -7.33 -8.28 6.34
N ALA A 9 -8.24 -7.59 7.01
CA ALA A 9 -8.65 -6.24 6.64
C ALA A 9 -7.46 -5.26 6.71
N PHE A 10 -6.61 -5.39 7.72
CA PHE A 10 -5.41 -4.58 7.88
C PHE A 10 -4.40 -4.77 6.73
N LEU A 11 -4.14 -6.03 6.36
CA LEU A 11 -3.31 -6.35 5.20
C LEU A 11 -3.95 -5.85 3.90
N GLY A 12 -5.28 -5.96 3.75
CA GLY A 12 -6.01 -5.48 2.58
C GLY A 12 -5.92 -3.95 2.41
N ILE A 13 -6.09 -3.20 3.51
CA ILE A 13 -5.89 -1.76 3.51
C ILE A 13 -4.44 -1.42 3.14
N GLY A 14 -3.47 -2.14 3.71
CA GLY A 14 -2.05 -1.96 3.38
C GLY A 14 -1.75 -2.24 1.91
N TYR A 15 -2.37 -3.28 1.34
CA TYR A 15 -2.26 -3.63 -0.07
C TYR A 15 -2.72 -2.49 -0.99
N LEU A 16 -3.86 -1.85 -0.67
CA LEU A 16 -4.37 -0.69 -1.39
C LEU A 16 -3.47 0.53 -1.23
N LEU A 17 -3.07 0.83 0.01
CA LEU A 17 -2.21 1.98 0.31
C LEU A 17 -0.84 1.89 -0.37
N ALA A 18 -0.29 0.68 -0.51
CA ALA A 18 1.00 0.47 -1.16
C ALA A 18 1.02 0.95 -2.62
N SER A 19 -0.10 0.84 -3.35
CA SER A 19 -0.23 1.38 -4.70
C SER A 19 -0.28 2.91 -4.76
N ILE A 20 -0.65 3.58 -3.67
CA ILE A 20 -0.86 5.03 -3.64
C ILE A 20 0.35 5.76 -3.07
N MET A 21 0.90 5.28 -1.94
CA MET A 21 1.98 5.94 -1.20
C MET A 21 3.31 5.19 -1.27
N GLY A 22 3.36 4.12 -2.06
CA GLY A 22 4.51 3.24 -2.20
C GLY A 22 4.57 2.13 -1.14
N THR A 23 5.19 1.02 -1.53
CA THR A 23 5.36 -0.17 -0.66
C THR A 23 6.09 0.17 0.62
N THR A 24 7.18 0.95 0.54
CA THR A 24 7.96 1.37 1.72
C THR A 24 7.12 2.24 2.66
N GLY A 25 6.40 3.23 2.12
CA GLY A 25 5.54 4.13 2.92
C GLY A 25 4.43 3.37 3.63
N ALA A 26 3.71 2.51 2.91
CA ALA A 26 2.66 1.67 3.47
C ALA A 26 3.20 0.70 4.53
N ALA A 27 4.35 0.08 4.26
CA ALA A 27 4.98 -0.84 5.20
C ALA A 27 5.41 -0.13 6.50
N MET A 28 6.07 1.03 6.41
CA MET A 28 6.50 1.79 7.58
C MET A 28 5.34 2.30 8.43
N LEU A 29 4.24 2.68 7.78
CA LEU A 29 3.03 3.16 8.46
C LEU A 29 2.33 2.03 9.24
N LEU A 30 2.26 0.83 8.64
CA LEU A 30 1.37 -0.22 9.10
C LEU A 30 2.05 -1.33 9.92
N ILE A 31 3.38 -1.52 9.81
CA ILE A 31 4.07 -2.61 10.47
C ILE A 31 3.98 -2.52 12.00
N ARG A 32 4.14 -1.31 12.56
CA ARG A 32 4.09 -1.12 14.02
C ARG A 32 2.70 -1.43 14.58
N PRO A 33 1.58 -0.81 14.10
CA PRO A 33 0.25 -1.17 14.54
C PRO A 33 -0.06 -2.65 14.37
N LEU A 34 0.40 -3.29 13.27
CA LEU A 34 0.19 -4.71 13.05
C LEU A 34 0.88 -5.57 14.12
N ILE A 35 2.13 -5.24 14.47
CA ILE A 35 2.87 -5.97 15.51
C ILE A 35 2.23 -5.73 16.87
N GLU A 36 1.86 -4.50 17.21
CA GLU A 36 1.21 -4.13 18.46
C GLU A 36 -0.12 -4.86 18.65
N THR A 37 -0.95 -4.91 17.61
CA THR A 37 -2.25 -5.59 17.63
C THR A 37 -2.12 -7.11 17.79
N ASN A 38 -0.97 -7.67 17.49
CA ASN A 38 -0.69 -9.10 17.55
C ASN A 38 0.33 -9.47 18.64
N GLN A 39 0.61 -8.59 19.62
CA GLN A 39 1.64 -8.85 20.65
C GLN A 39 1.36 -10.10 21.45
N GLU A 40 0.13 -10.31 21.85
CA GLU A 40 -0.33 -11.41 22.69
C GLU A 40 -0.34 -12.77 21.98
N ARG A 41 -0.24 -12.77 20.64
CA ARG A 41 -0.25 -14.02 19.86
C ARG A 41 1.12 -14.68 19.84
N LYS A 42 1.16 -15.98 20.12
CA LYS A 42 2.38 -16.81 20.00
C LYS A 42 2.70 -17.12 18.53
N HIS A 43 1.66 -17.39 17.74
CA HIS A 43 1.79 -17.76 16.33
C HIS A 43 1.51 -16.56 15.41
N LYS A 44 2.47 -15.64 15.27
CA LYS A 44 2.33 -14.40 14.46
C LYS A 44 3.31 -14.27 13.29
N VAL A 45 4.26 -15.20 13.14
CA VAL A 45 5.29 -15.14 12.09
C VAL A 45 4.67 -15.10 10.68
N HIS A 46 3.64 -15.91 10.43
CA HIS A 46 2.92 -15.94 9.16
C HIS A 46 2.31 -14.57 8.81
N THR A 47 1.79 -13.82 9.80
CA THR A 47 1.24 -12.47 9.58
C THR A 47 2.29 -11.52 9.01
N ILE A 48 3.52 -11.57 9.54
CA ILE A 48 4.63 -10.74 9.02
C ILE A 48 5.04 -11.19 7.61
N LEU A 49 5.11 -12.50 7.35
CA LEU A 49 5.45 -13.01 6.03
C LEU A 49 4.42 -12.59 4.97
N PHE A 50 3.12 -12.69 5.28
CA PHE A 50 2.07 -12.23 4.38
C PHE A 50 2.02 -10.71 4.25
N PHE A 51 2.35 -9.97 5.30
CA PHE A 51 2.50 -8.51 5.22
C PHE A 51 3.61 -8.11 4.25
N ILE A 52 4.76 -8.79 4.30
CA ILE A 52 5.86 -8.55 3.36
C ILE A 52 5.40 -8.88 1.93
N ALA A 53 4.76 -10.04 1.72
CA ALA A 53 4.31 -10.45 0.40
C ALA A 53 3.25 -9.51 -0.17
N ALA A 54 2.22 -9.17 0.61
CA ALA A 54 1.11 -8.37 0.17
C ALA A 54 1.45 -6.87 0.15
N VAL A 55 1.82 -6.30 1.28
CA VAL A 55 1.95 -4.83 1.43
C VAL A 55 3.29 -4.33 0.93
N ALA A 56 4.39 -4.98 1.33
CA ALA A 56 5.74 -4.52 0.99
C ALA A 56 6.18 -4.92 -0.44
N ASN A 57 5.41 -5.73 -1.15
CA ASN A 57 5.71 -6.15 -2.54
C ASN A 57 4.50 -6.00 -3.47
N CYS A 58 3.60 -6.99 -3.51
CA CYS A 58 2.55 -7.05 -4.53
C CYS A 58 1.60 -5.84 -4.55
N GLY A 59 1.35 -5.23 -3.40
CA GLY A 59 0.47 -4.07 -3.30
C GLY A 59 0.92 -2.88 -4.15
N GLY A 60 2.23 -2.68 -4.33
CA GLY A 60 2.77 -1.56 -5.09
C GLY A 60 2.70 -1.67 -6.62
N LEU A 61 2.24 -2.79 -7.17
CA LEU A 61 2.32 -3.06 -8.62
C LEU A 61 1.33 -2.27 -9.48
N LEU A 62 0.30 -1.65 -8.90
CA LEU A 62 -0.79 -1.03 -9.66
C LEU A 62 -0.45 0.35 -10.21
N THR A 63 0.46 1.08 -9.60
CA THR A 63 0.82 2.44 -10.04
C THR A 63 2.32 2.65 -10.11
N PRO A 64 2.79 3.62 -10.90
CA PRO A 64 4.21 3.98 -10.91
C PRO A 64 4.73 4.47 -9.56
N LEU A 65 3.87 4.95 -8.68
CA LEU A 65 4.24 5.43 -7.35
C LEU A 65 4.43 4.29 -6.34
N GLY A 66 3.97 3.09 -6.68
CA GLY A 66 3.98 1.94 -5.79
C GLY A 66 5.38 1.38 -5.54
N ASP A 67 6.25 1.39 -6.57
CA ASP A 67 7.58 0.80 -6.45
C ASP A 67 8.62 1.52 -7.32
N PRO A 68 9.88 1.70 -6.87
CA PRO A 68 10.90 2.43 -7.61
C PRO A 68 11.16 1.95 -9.04
N PRO A 69 11.21 0.64 -9.35
CA PRO A 69 11.36 0.18 -10.73
C PRO A 69 10.23 0.61 -11.65
N LEU A 70 8.99 0.64 -11.15
CA LEU A 70 7.84 1.08 -11.92
C LEU A 70 7.88 2.58 -12.19
N PHE A 71 8.34 3.35 -11.20
CA PHE A 71 8.55 4.78 -11.35
C PHE A 71 9.62 5.08 -12.41
N LEU A 72 10.72 4.32 -12.44
CA LEU A 72 11.75 4.45 -13.49
C LEU A 72 11.20 4.11 -14.88
N LEU A 73 10.32 3.12 -14.99
CA LEU A 73 9.66 2.77 -16.25
C LEU A 73 8.73 3.91 -16.72
N TYR A 74 7.99 4.51 -15.79
CA TYR A 74 7.18 5.70 -16.04
C TYR A 74 8.03 6.88 -16.54
N LEU A 75 9.19 7.15 -15.92
CA LEU A 75 10.12 8.21 -16.35
C LEU A 75 10.72 7.93 -17.75
N LYS A 76 10.81 6.67 -18.17
CA LYS A 76 11.23 6.28 -19.52
C LYS A 76 10.13 6.39 -20.59
N GLY A 77 8.95 6.86 -20.20
CA GLY A 77 7.85 7.16 -21.13
C GLY A 77 6.70 6.15 -21.12
N ALA A 78 6.67 5.20 -20.17
CA ALA A 78 5.48 4.39 -20.01
C ALA A 78 4.32 5.27 -19.50
N GLU A 79 3.14 5.12 -20.10
CA GLU A 79 1.97 5.89 -19.71
C GLU A 79 1.40 5.43 -18.35
N PHE A 80 0.88 6.36 -17.56
CA PHE A 80 0.24 6.03 -16.28
C PHE A 80 -0.90 5.01 -16.45
N THR A 81 -1.68 5.16 -17.51
CA THR A 81 -2.81 4.28 -17.86
C THR A 81 -2.38 2.83 -18.15
N TRP A 82 -1.15 2.64 -18.64
CA TRP A 82 -0.60 1.30 -18.88
C TRP A 82 -0.53 0.49 -17.57
N PHE A 83 -0.09 1.12 -16.48
CA PHE A 83 -0.04 0.45 -15.16
C PHE A 83 -1.44 0.07 -14.68
N MET A 84 -2.45 0.91 -14.93
CA MET A 84 -3.84 0.62 -14.59
C MET A 84 -4.39 -0.60 -15.35
N GLY A 85 -3.84 -0.91 -16.53
CA GLY A 85 -4.19 -2.12 -17.27
C GLY A 85 -3.88 -3.41 -16.52
N MET A 86 -2.98 -3.39 -15.53
CA MET A 86 -2.64 -4.53 -14.68
C MET A 86 -3.61 -4.73 -13.49
N LEU A 87 -4.68 -3.93 -13.43
CA LEU A 87 -5.67 -4.01 -12.34
C LEU A 87 -6.25 -5.42 -12.13
N PRO A 88 -6.62 -6.20 -13.17
CA PRO A 88 -7.17 -7.55 -12.98
C PRO A 88 -6.16 -8.50 -12.33
N GLU A 89 -4.91 -8.51 -12.78
CA GLU A 89 -3.85 -9.36 -12.25
C GLU A 89 -3.48 -8.96 -10.83
N TRP A 90 -3.39 -7.66 -10.58
CA TRP A 90 -3.15 -7.12 -9.25
C TRP A 90 -4.29 -7.48 -8.29
N ALA A 91 -5.54 -7.30 -8.69
CA ALA A 91 -6.70 -7.63 -7.88
C ALA A 91 -6.79 -9.14 -7.59
N PHE A 92 -6.50 -9.97 -8.60
CA PHE A 92 -6.47 -11.42 -8.44
C PHE A 92 -5.37 -11.85 -7.46
N ALA A 93 -4.15 -11.34 -7.62
CA ALA A 93 -3.03 -11.65 -6.72
C ALA A 93 -3.31 -11.21 -5.28
N GLY A 94 -3.86 -10.01 -5.09
CA GLY A 94 -4.25 -9.49 -3.79
C GLY A 94 -5.35 -10.33 -3.14
N ALA A 95 -6.40 -10.65 -3.88
CA ALA A 95 -7.49 -11.49 -3.39
C ALA A 95 -6.99 -12.88 -2.98
N LEU A 96 -6.13 -13.48 -3.79
CA LEU A 96 -5.54 -14.80 -3.51
C LEU A 96 -4.67 -14.76 -2.24
N LEU A 97 -3.77 -13.77 -2.14
CA LEU A 97 -2.90 -13.61 -0.96
C LEU A 97 -3.72 -13.39 0.32
N LEU A 98 -4.74 -12.55 0.28
CA LEU A 98 -5.60 -12.28 1.44
C LEU A 98 -6.45 -13.48 1.82
N LEU A 99 -6.94 -14.25 0.83
CA LEU A 99 -7.69 -15.48 1.08
C LEU A 99 -6.80 -16.54 1.75
N VAL A 100 -5.63 -16.79 1.19
CA VAL A 100 -4.67 -17.75 1.76
C VAL A 100 -4.24 -17.32 3.16
N TYR A 101 -3.94 -16.04 3.34
CA TYR A 101 -3.64 -15.47 4.65
C TYR A 101 -4.78 -15.71 5.65
N PHE A 102 -6.03 -15.39 5.28
CA PHE A 102 -7.19 -15.58 6.14
C PHE A 102 -7.36 -17.04 6.60
N ILE A 103 -7.14 -17.99 5.68
CA ILE A 103 -7.21 -19.43 6.01
C ILE A 103 -6.09 -19.81 6.99
N VAL A 104 -4.84 -19.42 6.69
CA VAL A 104 -3.67 -19.70 7.53
C VAL A 104 -3.82 -19.06 8.90
N ASP A 105 -4.21 -17.77 8.95
CA ASP A 105 -4.36 -17.04 10.22
C ASP A 105 -5.51 -17.62 11.06
N THR A 106 -6.60 -18.05 10.44
CA THR A 106 -7.70 -18.73 11.15
C THR A 106 -7.25 -20.07 11.74
N MET A 107 -6.42 -20.83 11.03
CA MET A 107 -5.86 -22.09 11.55
C MET A 107 -4.90 -21.84 12.72
N MET A 108 -4.07 -20.79 12.64
CA MET A 108 -3.13 -20.44 13.72
C MET A 108 -3.86 -19.84 14.92
N TYR A 109 -4.89 -19.01 14.67
CA TYR A 109 -5.72 -18.45 15.74
C TYR A 109 -6.41 -19.53 16.61
N LYS A 110 -6.85 -20.62 15.99
CA LYS A 110 -7.44 -21.77 16.74
C LYS A 110 -6.43 -22.52 17.62
N LYS A 111 -5.13 -22.33 17.40
CA LYS A 111 -4.06 -22.94 18.20
C LYS A 111 -3.59 -22.04 19.35
N GLU A 112 -4.09 -20.80 19.42
CA GLU A 112 -3.76 -19.88 20.51
C GLU A 112 -4.46 -20.29 21.81
N ASP A 113 -3.80 -20.07 22.94
CA ASP A 113 -4.38 -20.35 24.26
C ASP A 113 -5.49 -19.35 24.60
N ALA A 114 -6.58 -19.84 25.19
CA ALA A 114 -7.72 -19.00 25.57
C ALA A 114 -7.33 -17.89 26.58
N ALA A 115 -6.29 -18.10 27.38
CA ALA A 115 -5.78 -17.12 28.34
C ALA A 115 -5.08 -15.94 27.66
N ASP A 116 -4.37 -16.19 26.55
CA ASP A 116 -3.68 -15.15 25.78
C ASP A 116 -4.69 -14.33 24.97
N LEU A 117 -5.74 -14.97 24.46
CA LEU A 117 -6.84 -14.30 23.75
C LEU A 117 -7.73 -13.45 24.70
N ALA A 118 -7.86 -13.83 25.97
CA ALA A 118 -8.65 -13.09 26.95
C ALA A 118 -7.98 -11.75 27.37
N LYS A 119 -6.66 -11.68 27.38
CA LYS A 119 -5.92 -10.43 27.65
C LYS A 119 -6.20 -9.34 26.62
N ASP A 120 -6.27 -9.73 25.36
CA ASP A 120 -6.53 -8.86 24.23
C ASP A 120 -7.93 -8.18 24.27
N ASN A 121 -8.91 -8.80 24.90
CA ASN A 121 -10.24 -8.20 25.06
C ASN A 121 -10.31 -7.08 26.09
N ASN A 122 -9.33 -6.98 26.99
CA ASN A 122 -9.29 -5.99 28.07
C ASN A 122 -8.48 -4.73 27.70
N GLU A 123 -7.61 -4.78 26.69
CA GLU A 123 -6.80 -3.66 26.24
C GLU A 123 -7.18 -3.20 24.83
N GLN A 124 -8.38 -2.60 24.69
CA GLN A 124 -8.79 -2.00 23.42
C GLN A 124 -8.06 -0.68 23.19
N THR A 125 -6.94 -0.72 22.47
CA THR A 125 -6.28 0.49 22.00
C THR A 125 -6.99 1.00 20.75
N SER A 126 -7.62 2.17 20.85
CA SER A 126 -8.23 2.82 19.68
C SER A 126 -7.16 3.26 18.69
N VAL A 127 -7.23 2.80 17.47
CA VAL A 127 -6.40 3.31 16.37
C VAL A 127 -6.81 4.76 16.10
N LYS A 128 -5.93 5.71 16.41
CA LYS A 128 -6.14 7.14 16.10
C LYS A 128 -5.38 7.48 14.82
N ILE A 129 -6.12 7.89 13.79
CA ILE A 129 -5.52 8.44 12.58
C ILE A 129 -5.22 9.91 12.84
N THR A 130 -3.94 10.27 12.87
CA THR A 130 -3.48 11.65 12.99
C THR A 130 -2.90 12.12 11.65
N GLY A 131 -3.09 13.43 11.35
CA GLY A 131 -2.54 14.00 10.11
C GLY A 131 -3.43 13.80 8.88
N ASN A 132 -4.75 13.93 9.03
CA ASN A 132 -5.71 13.79 7.92
C ASN A 132 -5.38 14.67 6.71
N ILE A 133 -4.72 15.82 6.91
CA ILE A 133 -4.28 16.70 5.82
C ILE A 133 -3.30 16.00 4.87
N ASN A 134 -2.52 15.04 5.36
CA ASN A 134 -1.57 14.30 4.53
C ASN A 134 -2.26 13.45 3.45
N PHE A 135 -3.52 13.02 3.70
CA PHE A 135 -4.30 12.33 2.66
C PHE A 135 -4.63 13.27 1.49
N LEU A 136 -4.87 14.55 1.77
CA LEU A 136 -5.09 15.54 0.71
C LEU A 136 -3.83 15.75 -0.13
N TYR A 137 -2.65 15.87 0.50
CA TYR A 137 -1.38 15.96 -0.21
C TYR A 137 -1.10 14.69 -1.01
N LEU A 138 -1.38 13.52 -0.46
CA LEU A 138 -1.20 12.25 -1.15
C LEU A 138 -2.07 12.16 -2.42
N ILE A 139 -3.34 12.55 -2.33
CA ILE A 139 -4.23 12.63 -3.49
C ILE A 139 -3.67 13.62 -4.51
N GLY A 140 -3.18 14.77 -4.05
CA GLY A 140 -2.53 15.77 -4.92
C GLY A 140 -1.34 15.21 -5.69
N VAL A 141 -0.47 14.45 -5.03
CA VAL A 141 0.68 13.78 -5.66
C VAL A 141 0.22 12.77 -6.72
N VAL A 142 -0.74 11.92 -6.37
CA VAL A 142 -1.29 10.93 -7.33
C VAL A 142 -1.87 11.62 -8.56
N CYS A 143 -2.69 12.66 -8.36
CA CYS A 143 -3.27 13.44 -9.46
C CYS A 143 -2.18 14.14 -10.30
N ALA A 144 -1.17 14.72 -9.67
CA ALA A 144 -0.09 15.38 -10.40
C ALA A 144 0.67 14.37 -11.29
N VAL A 145 1.02 13.20 -10.76
CA VAL A 145 1.70 12.15 -11.54
C VAL A 145 0.81 11.58 -12.63
N ALA A 146 -0.49 11.40 -12.38
CA ALA A 146 -1.42 10.84 -13.35
C ALA A 146 -1.71 11.81 -14.52
N PHE A 147 -1.84 13.11 -14.23
CA PHE A 147 -2.33 14.09 -15.22
C PHE A 147 -1.26 15.06 -15.72
N ILE A 148 -0.17 15.31 -14.98
CA ILE A 148 0.92 16.19 -15.41
C ILE A 148 2.06 15.34 -15.96
N ASN A 149 1.91 14.93 -17.22
CA ASN A 149 2.89 14.11 -17.93
C ASN A 149 2.86 14.41 -19.44
N PRO A 150 3.93 14.06 -20.20
CA PRO A 150 3.99 14.33 -21.63
C PRO A 150 2.86 13.70 -22.45
N GLY A 151 2.24 12.61 -22.00
CA GLY A 151 1.11 12.00 -22.68
C GLY A 151 -0.16 12.84 -22.57
N THR A 152 -0.37 13.53 -21.46
CA THR A 152 -1.52 14.41 -21.22
C THR A 152 -1.24 15.85 -21.65
N ILE A 153 0.00 16.31 -21.47
CA ILE A 153 0.46 17.65 -21.84
C ILE A 153 1.60 17.52 -22.86
N PRO A 154 1.31 17.45 -24.17
CA PRO A 154 2.31 17.21 -25.21
C PRO A 154 3.47 18.23 -25.21
N ALA A 155 3.19 19.46 -24.77
CA ALA A 155 4.21 20.50 -24.64
C ALA A 155 5.35 20.14 -23.66
N MET A 156 5.15 19.23 -22.71
CA MET A 156 6.19 18.76 -21.79
C MET A 156 7.20 17.83 -22.49
N GLY A 157 6.80 17.17 -23.58
CA GLY A 157 7.64 16.28 -24.41
C GLY A 157 8.38 17.02 -25.54
N ASP A 158 8.06 18.27 -25.81
CA ASP A 158 8.69 19.04 -26.89
C ASP A 158 10.12 19.44 -26.52
N HIS A 159 11.08 19.12 -27.40
CA HIS A 159 12.49 19.48 -27.24
C HIS A 159 12.72 21.00 -27.21
N HIS A 160 11.85 21.80 -27.82
CA HIS A 160 11.90 23.25 -27.86
C HIS A 160 11.14 23.95 -26.73
N ALA A 161 10.37 23.18 -25.91
CA ALA A 161 9.64 23.77 -24.81
C ALA A 161 10.56 24.39 -23.75
N PRO A 162 10.15 25.49 -23.13
CA PRO A 162 10.86 26.10 -22.01
C PRO A 162 11.04 25.13 -20.86
N ILE A 163 12.11 25.25 -20.09
CA ILE A 163 12.47 24.33 -19.02
C ILE A 163 11.39 24.21 -17.93
N TYR A 164 10.69 25.30 -17.63
CA TYR A 164 9.60 25.30 -16.66
C TYR A 164 8.39 24.49 -17.11
N VAL A 165 8.17 24.34 -18.42
CA VAL A 165 7.10 23.46 -18.96
C VAL A 165 7.52 22.00 -18.84
N LYS A 166 8.78 21.68 -19.09
CA LYS A 166 9.34 20.33 -18.94
C LYS A 166 9.32 19.86 -17.49
N LEU A 167 9.56 20.78 -16.55
CA LEU A 167 9.59 20.51 -15.10
C LEU A 167 8.26 20.84 -14.40
N LEU A 168 7.17 21.02 -15.15
CA LEU A 168 5.89 21.44 -14.57
C LEU A 168 5.41 20.50 -13.44
N ARG A 169 5.57 19.20 -13.62
CA ARG A 169 5.20 18.21 -12.61
C ARG A 169 6.06 18.35 -11.36
N GLU A 170 7.36 18.47 -11.51
CA GLU A 170 8.31 18.64 -10.41
C GLU A 170 8.06 19.94 -9.63
N ILE A 171 7.70 21.01 -10.33
CA ILE A 171 7.32 22.30 -9.71
C ILE A 171 6.03 22.16 -8.89
N VAL A 172 5.07 21.39 -9.37
CA VAL A 172 3.79 21.17 -8.65
C VAL A 172 3.96 20.26 -7.43
N LEU A 173 4.96 19.36 -7.47
CA LEU A 173 5.21 18.39 -6.39
C LEU A 173 6.08 18.94 -5.24
N VAL A 174 6.70 20.10 -5.40
CA VAL A 174 7.50 20.80 -4.39
C VAL A 174 6.66 21.79 -3.61
#